data_156661d58e320905b30ef202f3a5ea93
#
_entry.id   156661d58e320905b30ef202f3a5ea93
#
_cell.length_a   1.000
_cell.length_b   1.000
_cell.length_c   1.000
_cell.angle_alpha   90.00
_cell.angle_beta   90.00
_cell.angle_gamma   90.00
#
_symmetry.space_group_name_H-M   'P 1'
#
loop_
_entity.id
_entity.type
_entity.pdbx_description
1 polymer ?
#
loop_
_entity_poly.entity_id
_entity_poly.type
_entity_poly.pdbx_seq_one_letter_code
_entity_poly.pdbx_strand_id
1 'polypeptide(L)'
;IEREGQFSGKIFGEYLQLNLFAAPRFTSVANEEGALHELKKRHFDLIIIMAGLDKETPILTSHHIKELYPDICQLMLVNNNADLSYLLSSEKEISKSIERVFVWNGSTKVFLAMAKYLEDKINLEADTKLGDVRVILVVEDSVKYYSRYLPLLYTEIMSQTQAIIAEEPSNDEMGVILRMRVRPKLILVSNFEDAVGIINKYRNNIIGVISDVRYAHNGVEDEDAGVSLIKYVQQLDNKIPCLLQSHEADNERRAREVNAHFINKNSLTLAREIQDFIKNQLGFGDFIFRDHNGKVIDRAHNIEEFRQKLMTIPDESLEYHAIRNGISTWLMARAEINLAKKLRRYSFSYFKSPDEIRRFIANVFEASKLKKLRGRIIKFNPKLVNSNRYITLLGDGSLGGKGRGLAFLSNFIENVYLKKLIPDL
;
A
#
# COMPACT_ATOMS: atom_id res chain seq x y z
N ILE A 1 0.67 25.80 21.98
CA ILE A 1 -0.01 25.19 20.84
C ILE A 1 -0.09 26.22 19.72
N GLU A 2 0.42 25.90 18.54
CA GLU A 2 0.51 26.81 17.40
C GLU A 2 -0.87 27.36 17.00
N ARG A 3 -0.89 28.62 16.54
CA ARG A 3 -2.11 29.28 16.05
C ARG A 3 -2.79 28.40 14.99
N GLU A 4 -4.07 28.13 15.16
CA GLU A 4 -4.90 27.17 14.41
C GLU A 4 -4.69 27.14 12.87
N GLY A 5 -4.42 28.28 12.24
CA GLY A 5 -4.24 28.36 10.80
C GLY A 5 -2.91 27.81 10.25
N GLN A 6 -1.84 27.77 11.06
CA GLN A 6 -0.53 27.30 10.61
C GLN A 6 -0.43 25.76 10.60
N PHE A 7 -1.09 25.10 11.55
CA PHE A 7 -1.06 23.66 11.70
C PHE A 7 -1.86 22.98 10.57
N SER A 8 -3.09 23.40 10.35
CA SER A 8 -3.91 22.92 9.22
C SER A 8 -3.24 23.18 7.88
N GLY A 9 -2.58 24.33 7.71
CA GLY A 9 -1.82 24.67 6.50
C GLY A 9 -0.63 23.74 6.26
N LYS A 10 0.11 23.35 7.29
CA LYS A 10 1.24 22.41 7.19
C LYS A 10 0.76 21.02 6.81
N ILE A 11 -0.31 20.50 7.43
CA ILE A 11 -0.88 19.20 7.09
C ILE A 11 -1.41 19.22 5.65
N PHE A 12 -2.12 20.28 5.27
CA PHE A 12 -2.58 20.44 3.89
C PHE A 12 -1.42 20.47 2.90
N GLY A 13 -0.29 21.10 3.28
CA GLY A 13 0.96 21.09 2.50
C GLY A 13 1.50 19.67 2.24
N GLU A 14 1.49 18.80 3.26
CA GLU A 14 1.89 17.38 3.08
C GLU A 14 0.98 16.65 2.09
N TYR A 15 -0.35 16.88 2.17
CA TYR A 15 -1.30 16.31 1.22
C TYR A 15 -1.11 16.84 -0.21
N LEU A 16 -0.82 18.13 -0.37
CA LEU A 16 -0.52 18.71 -1.67
C LEU A 16 0.78 18.18 -2.26
N GLN A 17 1.84 18.05 -1.47
CA GLN A 17 3.12 17.48 -1.93
C GLN A 17 2.96 16.05 -2.45
N LEU A 18 2.01 15.31 -1.88
CA LEU A 18 1.67 13.96 -2.30
C LEU A 18 0.51 13.92 -3.31
N ASN A 19 0.16 15.06 -3.94
CA ASN A 19 -0.94 15.18 -4.91
C ASN A 19 -2.23 14.43 -4.50
N LEU A 20 -2.58 14.48 -3.21
CA LEU A 20 -3.78 13.84 -2.70
C LEU A 20 -4.98 14.76 -2.91
N PHE A 21 -5.97 14.30 -3.63
CA PHE A 21 -7.14 15.10 -4.04
C PHE A 21 -8.07 15.46 -2.88
N ALA A 22 -8.03 14.74 -1.78
CA ALA A 22 -8.87 14.99 -0.62
C ALA A 22 -8.02 15.03 0.65
N ALA A 23 -7.66 16.24 1.08
CA ALA A 23 -7.12 16.43 2.42
C ALA A 23 -8.27 16.32 3.45
N PRO A 24 -8.05 15.63 4.59
CA PRO A 24 -9.04 15.60 5.65
C PRO A 24 -9.29 17.01 6.18
N ARG A 25 -10.53 17.28 6.59
CA ARG A 25 -10.88 18.54 7.25
C ARG A 25 -10.52 18.43 8.71
N PHE A 26 -9.70 19.35 9.18
CA PHE A 26 -9.30 19.43 10.58
C PHE A 26 -10.12 20.48 11.32
N THR A 27 -10.52 20.16 12.53
CA THR A 27 -11.08 21.10 13.52
C THR A 27 -10.28 20.95 14.77
N SER A 28 -9.68 22.04 15.23
CA SER A 28 -8.92 22.07 16.47
C SER A 28 -9.78 22.70 17.59
N VAL A 29 -9.75 22.07 18.74
CA VAL A 29 -10.44 22.54 19.95
C VAL A 29 -9.49 22.45 21.14
N ALA A 30 -9.67 23.33 22.11
CA ALA A 30 -8.74 23.44 23.23
C ALA A 30 -9.05 22.47 24.39
N ASN A 31 -10.29 22.03 24.52
CA ASN A 31 -10.78 21.23 25.63
C ASN A 31 -11.94 20.31 25.21
N GLU A 32 -12.40 19.53 26.19
CA GLU A 32 -13.49 18.56 26.00
C GLU A 32 -14.81 19.23 25.64
N GLU A 33 -15.16 20.34 26.28
CA GLU A 33 -16.41 21.08 26.01
C GLU A 33 -16.49 21.53 24.55
N GLY A 34 -15.38 22.08 24.03
CA GLY A 34 -15.24 22.41 22.61
C GLY A 34 -15.37 21.21 21.70
N ALA A 35 -14.78 20.06 22.07
CA ALA A 35 -14.89 18.82 21.30
C ALA A 35 -16.33 18.33 21.25
N LEU A 36 -17.02 18.25 22.37
CA LEU A 36 -18.42 17.83 22.46
C LEU A 36 -19.36 18.79 21.70
N HIS A 37 -19.07 20.09 21.72
CA HIS A 37 -19.83 21.07 20.96
C HIS A 37 -19.71 20.85 19.44
N GLU A 38 -18.52 20.58 18.93
CA GLU A 38 -18.30 20.29 17.51
C GLU A 38 -18.89 18.93 17.11
N LEU A 39 -18.77 17.90 17.94
CA LEU A 39 -19.34 16.56 17.72
C LEU A 39 -20.88 16.59 17.60
N LYS A 40 -21.56 17.50 18.31
CA LYS A 40 -23.02 17.71 18.17
C LYS A 40 -23.41 18.35 16.85
N LYS A 41 -22.52 19.13 16.21
CA LYS A 41 -22.81 19.86 14.98
C LYS A 41 -22.61 19.06 13.72
N ARG A 42 -21.65 18.13 13.72
CA ARG A 42 -21.24 17.38 12.52
C ARG A 42 -20.58 16.05 12.87
N HIS A 43 -20.54 15.18 11.89
CA HIS A 43 -19.84 13.90 11.99
C HIS A 43 -18.31 14.09 11.86
N PHE A 44 -17.57 13.30 12.62
CA PHE A 44 -16.12 13.16 12.55
C PHE A 44 -15.75 11.67 12.45
N ASP A 45 -14.79 11.34 11.60
CA ASP A 45 -14.31 9.96 11.42
C ASP A 45 -13.22 9.63 12.45
N LEU A 46 -12.47 10.63 12.92
CA LEU A 46 -11.30 10.48 13.77
C LEU A 46 -11.17 11.63 14.76
N ILE A 47 -10.87 11.28 15.99
CA ILE A 47 -10.46 12.23 17.03
C ILE A 47 -9.00 11.96 17.40
N ILE A 48 -8.18 13.01 17.41
CA ILE A 48 -6.80 12.95 17.87
C ILE A 48 -6.71 13.75 19.18
N ILE A 49 -6.44 13.04 20.27
CA ILE A 49 -6.27 13.63 21.58
C ILE A 49 -4.79 13.86 21.86
N MET A 50 -4.39 15.09 22.07
CA MET A 50 -3.01 15.42 22.38
C MET A 50 -2.79 15.40 23.90
N ALA A 51 -1.95 14.49 24.39
CA ALA A 51 -1.54 14.46 25.79
C ALA A 51 -0.42 15.50 26.01
N GLY A 52 -0.70 16.50 26.86
CA GLY A 52 0.25 17.54 27.25
C GLY A 52 0.96 17.23 28.57
N LEU A 53 1.15 18.26 29.40
CA LEU A 53 1.73 18.10 30.75
C LEU A 53 0.79 17.31 31.69
N ASP A 54 -0.49 17.58 31.60
CA ASP A 54 -1.53 16.79 32.25
C ASP A 54 -1.77 15.49 31.45
N LYS A 55 -1.68 14.35 32.11
CA LYS A 55 -1.82 13.02 31.49
C LYS A 55 -3.17 12.38 31.80
N GLU A 56 -3.83 12.79 32.87
CA GLU A 56 -5.09 12.19 33.33
C GLU A 56 -6.29 12.73 32.56
N THR A 57 -6.39 14.06 32.43
CA THR A 57 -7.51 14.69 31.71
C THR A 57 -7.69 14.15 30.27
N PRO A 58 -6.65 13.98 29.44
CA PRO A 58 -6.81 13.40 28.11
C PRO A 58 -7.39 11.96 28.12
N ILE A 59 -7.04 11.13 29.11
CA ILE A 59 -7.58 9.77 29.26
C ILE A 59 -9.05 9.85 29.64
N LEU A 60 -9.41 10.67 30.66
CA LEU A 60 -10.80 10.84 31.08
C LEU A 60 -11.68 11.40 29.94
N THR A 61 -11.19 12.41 29.23
CA THR A 61 -11.85 12.97 28.04
C THR A 61 -12.07 11.89 26.99
N SER A 62 -11.08 11.02 26.75
CA SER A 62 -11.24 9.94 25.76
C SER A 62 -12.32 8.93 26.16
N HIS A 63 -12.42 8.58 27.45
CA HIS A 63 -13.47 7.70 27.97
C HIS A 63 -14.85 8.33 27.81
N HIS A 64 -15.01 9.59 28.23
CA HIS A 64 -16.28 10.29 28.12
C HIS A 64 -16.74 10.44 26.68
N ILE A 65 -15.84 10.79 25.77
CA ILE A 65 -16.17 10.84 24.33
C ILE A 65 -16.55 9.44 23.82
N LYS A 66 -15.86 8.38 24.25
CA LYS A 66 -16.15 7.00 23.83
C LYS A 66 -17.50 6.49 24.32
N GLU A 67 -17.93 6.90 25.49
CA GLU A 67 -19.26 6.60 26.03
C GLU A 67 -20.37 7.26 25.21
N LEU A 68 -20.18 8.53 24.80
CA LEU A 68 -21.16 9.28 24.03
C LEU A 68 -21.15 8.95 22.52
N TYR A 69 -20.00 8.62 21.97
CA TYR A 69 -19.76 8.36 20.55
C TYR A 69 -18.92 7.10 20.36
N PRO A 70 -19.48 5.91 20.60
CA PRO A 70 -18.75 4.64 20.62
C PRO A 70 -18.10 4.25 19.30
N ASP A 71 -18.66 4.71 18.18
CA ASP A 71 -18.19 4.35 16.82
C ASP A 71 -17.03 5.21 16.34
N ILE A 72 -16.77 6.36 16.96
CA ILE A 72 -15.68 7.25 16.55
C ILE A 72 -14.35 6.66 17.00
N CYS A 73 -13.42 6.53 16.05
CA CYS A 73 -12.04 6.14 16.34
C CYS A 73 -11.32 7.28 17.09
N GLN A 74 -10.65 6.94 18.17
CA GLN A 74 -9.82 7.89 18.91
C GLN A 74 -8.37 7.44 18.90
N LEU A 75 -7.46 8.34 18.52
CA LEU A 75 -6.03 8.14 18.59
C LEU A 75 -5.43 9.16 19.60
N MET A 76 -4.39 8.74 20.28
CA MET A 76 -3.68 9.64 21.21
C MET A 76 -2.33 10.03 20.64
N LEU A 77 -1.95 11.28 20.76
CA LEU A 77 -0.65 11.81 20.35
C LEU A 77 0.09 12.36 21.57
N VAL A 78 1.28 11.85 21.83
CA VAL A 78 2.18 12.31 22.90
C VAL A 78 3.36 13.08 22.34
N ASN A 79 3.90 14.04 23.10
CA ASN A 79 4.95 14.92 22.61
C ASN A 79 6.35 14.31 22.69
N ASN A 80 6.55 13.31 23.55
CA ASN A 80 7.86 12.69 23.75
C ASN A 80 7.77 11.28 24.36
N ASN A 81 8.90 10.59 24.42
CA ASN A 81 8.99 9.22 24.95
C ASN A 81 8.81 9.14 26.48
N ALA A 82 9.06 10.21 27.25
CA ALA A 82 8.82 10.21 28.68
C ALA A 82 7.31 10.18 28.99
N ASP A 83 6.54 10.93 28.21
CA ASP A 83 5.08 10.90 28.27
C ASP A 83 4.53 9.50 27.91
N LEU A 84 5.15 8.85 26.94
CA LEU A 84 4.80 7.48 26.54
C LEU A 84 4.96 6.49 27.69
N SER A 85 6.06 6.56 28.44
CA SER A 85 6.31 5.63 29.56
C SER A 85 5.23 5.72 30.64
N TYR A 86 4.72 6.93 30.91
CA TYR A 86 3.60 7.12 31.83
C TYR A 86 2.31 6.46 31.29
N LEU A 87 2.00 6.68 30.03
CA LEU A 87 0.79 6.13 29.40
C LEU A 87 0.82 4.61 29.32
N LEU A 88 1.97 4.01 29.04
CA LEU A 88 2.13 2.55 29.00
C LEU A 88 1.90 1.91 30.36
N SER A 89 2.20 2.59 31.49
CA SER A 89 1.85 2.09 32.82
C SER A 89 0.33 2.04 33.05
N SER A 90 -0.46 2.76 32.26
CA SER A 90 -1.92 2.84 32.29
C SER A 90 -2.57 2.21 31.04
N GLU A 91 -1.86 1.32 30.34
CA GLU A 91 -2.28 0.76 29.02
C GLU A 91 -3.70 0.15 29.06
N LYS A 92 -4.04 -0.59 30.11
CA LYS A 92 -5.37 -1.21 30.28
C LYS A 92 -6.50 -0.18 30.32
N GLU A 93 -6.27 0.99 30.89
CA GLU A 93 -7.27 2.06 30.94
C GLU A 93 -7.36 2.75 29.57
N ILE A 94 -6.22 3.04 28.97
CA ILE A 94 -6.15 3.74 27.68
C ILE A 94 -6.79 2.91 26.56
N SER A 95 -6.54 1.62 26.52
CA SER A 95 -7.08 0.69 25.49
C SER A 95 -8.60 0.57 25.48
N LYS A 96 -9.31 1.05 26.52
CA LYS A 96 -10.77 1.08 26.55
C LYS A 96 -11.38 2.09 25.58
N SER A 97 -10.67 3.17 25.30
CA SER A 97 -11.17 4.29 24.49
C SER A 97 -10.26 4.70 23.35
N ILE A 98 -8.97 4.48 23.48
CA ILE A 98 -7.95 4.84 22.50
C ILE A 98 -7.52 3.61 21.67
N GLU A 99 -7.66 3.71 20.38
CA GLU A 99 -7.27 2.66 19.43
C GLU A 99 -5.76 2.49 19.33
N ARG A 100 -5.01 3.61 19.25
CA ARG A 100 -3.54 3.64 19.17
C ARG A 100 -2.99 4.94 19.75
N VAL A 101 -1.79 4.82 20.31
CA VAL A 101 -0.99 5.97 20.76
C VAL A 101 0.09 6.24 19.73
N PHE A 102 0.38 7.51 19.46
CA PHE A 102 1.48 7.94 18.59
C PHE A 102 2.40 8.90 19.32
N VAL A 103 3.69 8.90 18.97
CA VAL A 103 4.66 9.88 19.45
C VAL A 103 4.93 10.91 18.38
N TRP A 104 4.79 12.19 18.73
CA TRP A 104 5.14 13.29 17.83
C TRP A 104 6.65 13.54 17.86
N ASN A 105 7.27 13.44 16.73
CA ASN A 105 8.71 13.70 16.53
C ASN A 105 8.98 15.08 15.89
N GLY A 106 8.02 16.01 15.94
CA GLY A 106 8.13 17.33 15.32
C GLY A 106 7.70 17.38 13.84
N SER A 107 7.44 16.25 13.21
CA SER A 107 6.99 16.18 11.81
C SER A 107 5.47 16.09 11.70
N THR A 108 4.89 16.90 10.80
CA THR A 108 3.45 16.86 10.48
C THR A 108 3.04 15.56 9.75
N LYS A 109 3.98 14.81 9.21
CA LYS A 109 3.74 13.51 8.56
C LYS A 109 3.10 12.47 9.49
N VAL A 110 3.22 12.63 10.82
CA VAL A 110 2.52 11.76 11.77
C VAL A 110 1.00 11.86 11.61
N PHE A 111 0.46 13.04 11.34
CA PHE A 111 -0.99 13.23 11.15
C PHE A 111 -1.48 12.59 9.85
N LEU A 112 -0.66 12.67 8.79
CA LEU A 112 -0.92 11.92 7.56
C LEU A 112 -0.97 10.41 7.87
N ALA A 113 0.01 9.90 8.63
CA ALA A 113 0.07 8.49 8.99
C ALA A 113 -1.12 8.05 9.84
N MET A 114 -1.54 8.87 10.83
CA MET A 114 -2.71 8.59 11.66
C MET A 114 -4.00 8.53 10.84
N ALA A 115 -4.22 9.50 9.95
CA ALA A 115 -5.39 9.52 9.08
C ALA A 115 -5.38 8.32 8.11
N LYS A 116 -4.23 8.00 7.51
CA LYS A 116 -4.11 6.86 6.57
C LYS A 116 -4.16 5.52 7.26
N TYR A 117 -3.68 5.40 8.49
CA TYR A 117 -3.85 4.20 9.32
C TYR A 117 -5.34 3.87 9.49
N LEU A 118 -6.14 4.86 9.87
CA LEU A 118 -7.58 4.66 10.04
C LEU A 118 -8.26 4.34 8.70
N GLU A 119 -7.96 5.12 7.65
CA GLU A 119 -8.48 4.91 6.31
C GLU A 119 -8.20 3.48 5.80
N ASP A 120 -6.97 3.00 5.99
CA ASP A 120 -6.57 1.66 5.55
C ASP A 120 -7.29 0.57 6.34
N LYS A 121 -7.43 0.74 7.66
CA LYS A 121 -8.13 -0.20 8.54
C LYS A 121 -9.62 -0.32 8.18
N ILE A 122 -10.31 0.80 8.02
CA ILE A 122 -11.75 0.82 7.72
C ILE A 122 -12.04 0.24 6.33
N ASN A 123 -11.25 0.63 5.34
CA ASN A 123 -11.52 0.27 3.94
C ASN A 123 -10.90 -1.07 3.51
N LEU A 124 -10.11 -1.74 4.37
CA LEU A 124 -9.37 -2.95 4.02
C LEU A 124 -10.23 -4.02 3.36
N GLU A 125 -11.35 -4.36 3.98
CA GLU A 125 -12.20 -5.44 3.49
C GLU A 125 -12.90 -5.09 2.17
N ALA A 126 -13.45 -3.90 2.08
CA ALA A 126 -14.12 -3.43 0.87
C ALA A 126 -13.13 -3.31 -0.29
N ASP A 127 -11.98 -2.68 -0.07
CA ASP A 127 -10.99 -2.42 -1.11
C ASP A 127 -10.31 -3.71 -1.60
N THR A 128 -10.03 -4.66 -0.70
CA THR A 128 -9.45 -5.96 -1.11
C THR A 128 -10.47 -6.81 -1.86
N LYS A 129 -11.73 -6.81 -1.45
CA LYS A 129 -12.79 -7.62 -2.07
C LYS A 129 -13.24 -7.08 -3.42
N LEU A 130 -13.41 -5.77 -3.53
CA LEU A 130 -13.94 -5.11 -4.73
C LEU A 130 -12.83 -4.69 -5.71
N GLY A 131 -11.71 -4.18 -5.18
CA GLY A 131 -10.62 -3.61 -5.97
C GLY A 131 -9.38 -4.49 -6.10
N ASP A 132 -9.38 -5.70 -5.51
CA ASP A 132 -8.15 -6.54 -5.44
C ASP A 132 -6.95 -5.77 -4.85
N VAL A 133 -7.21 -4.79 -3.94
CA VAL A 133 -6.17 -3.91 -3.41
C VAL A 133 -5.14 -4.72 -2.63
N ARG A 134 -3.90 -4.37 -2.80
CA ARG A 134 -2.74 -5.04 -2.18
C ARG A 134 -2.56 -4.61 -0.74
N VAL A 135 -1.95 -5.47 0.05
CA VAL A 135 -1.71 -5.28 1.48
C VAL A 135 -0.23 -5.45 1.79
N ILE A 136 0.31 -4.52 2.54
CA ILE A 136 1.61 -4.64 3.21
C ILE A 136 1.32 -4.75 4.69
N LEU A 137 1.69 -5.89 5.28
CA LEU A 137 1.54 -6.12 6.72
C LEU A 137 2.75 -5.55 7.45
N VAL A 138 2.48 -4.78 8.50
CA VAL A 138 3.49 -4.26 9.42
C VAL A 138 3.21 -4.82 10.80
N VAL A 139 4.17 -5.53 11.40
CA VAL A 139 4.08 -6.07 12.75
C VAL A 139 5.07 -5.33 13.64
N GLU A 140 4.56 -4.50 14.53
CA GLU A 140 5.35 -3.66 15.43
C GLU A 140 4.48 -3.30 16.64
N ASP A 141 4.89 -3.68 17.82
CA ASP A 141 4.21 -3.38 19.07
C ASP A 141 4.71 -2.08 19.73
N SER A 142 5.95 -1.68 19.45
CA SER A 142 6.54 -0.48 20.03
C SER A 142 5.98 0.81 19.43
N VAL A 143 5.27 1.56 20.27
CA VAL A 143 4.72 2.90 19.94
C VAL A 143 5.79 3.82 19.36
N LYS A 144 7.00 3.82 19.96
CA LYS A 144 8.15 4.61 19.48
C LYS A 144 8.52 4.29 18.05
N TYR A 145 8.57 3.00 17.70
CA TYR A 145 9.03 2.58 16.40
C TYR A 145 7.94 2.73 15.33
N TYR A 146 6.70 2.26 15.55
CA TYR A 146 5.68 2.45 14.52
C TYR A 146 5.33 3.93 14.29
N SER A 147 5.42 4.78 15.32
CA SER A 147 5.25 6.24 15.14
C SER A 147 6.32 6.86 14.23
N ARG A 148 7.50 6.25 14.14
CA ARG A 148 8.58 6.64 13.23
C ARG A 148 8.43 6.03 11.85
N TYR A 149 8.05 4.75 11.77
CA TYR A 149 7.99 4.01 10.52
C TYR A 149 6.77 4.33 9.66
N LEU A 150 5.58 4.42 10.24
CA LEU A 150 4.37 4.64 9.47
C LEU A 150 4.41 5.91 8.62
N PRO A 151 4.87 7.08 9.15
CA PRO A 151 5.04 8.27 8.33
C PRO A 151 5.98 8.07 7.14
N LEU A 152 7.09 7.33 7.33
CA LEU A 152 8.04 7.02 6.25
C LEU A 152 7.43 6.09 5.21
N LEU A 153 6.80 5.00 5.66
CA LEU A 153 6.17 4.01 4.78
C LEU A 153 5.04 4.64 3.96
N TYR A 154 4.14 5.39 4.59
CA TYR A 154 3.05 6.07 3.88
C TYR A 154 3.58 7.08 2.87
N THR A 155 4.54 7.92 3.26
CA THR A 155 5.13 8.91 2.35
C THR A 155 5.77 8.24 1.15
N GLU A 156 6.55 7.18 1.36
CA GLU A 156 7.25 6.50 0.27
C GLU A 156 6.29 5.74 -0.65
N ILE A 157 5.34 4.97 -0.10
CA ILE A 157 4.36 4.22 -0.91
C ILE A 157 3.51 5.17 -1.74
N MET A 158 3.09 6.30 -1.17
CA MET A 158 2.32 7.30 -1.91
C MET A 158 3.14 7.95 -3.02
N SER A 159 4.38 8.33 -2.73
CA SER A 159 5.30 8.91 -3.71
C SER A 159 5.56 7.93 -4.87
N GLN A 160 5.83 6.66 -4.56
CA GLN A 160 6.05 5.64 -5.59
C GLN A 160 4.78 5.33 -6.39
N THR A 161 3.61 5.32 -5.75
CA THR A 161 2.32 5.14 -6.44
C THR A 161 2.08 6.29 -7.43
N GLN A 162 2.39 7.52 -7.06
CA GLN A 162 2.29 8.67 -7.97
C GLN A 162 3.27 8.59 -9.14
N ALA A 163 4.52 8.19 -8.88
CA ALA A 163 5.51 8.00 -9.94
C ALA A 163 5.00 6.97 -10.97
N ILE A 164 4.44 5.86 -10.52
CA ILE A 164 3.85 4.82 -11.38
C ILE A 164 2.65 5.38 -12.17
N ILE A 165 1.81 6.21 -11.57
CA ILE A 165 0.68 6.83 -12.26
C ILE A 165 1.16 7.76 -13.37
N ALA A 166 2.25 8.49 -13.12
CA ALA A 166 2.85 9.40 -14.09
C ALA A 166 3.54 8.68 -15.27
N GLU A 167 3.90 7.40 -15.14
CA GLU A 167 4.46 6.59 -16.24
C GLU A 167 3.47 6.42 -17.42
N GLU A 168 2.17 6.42 -17.13
CA GLU A 168 1.11 6.29 -18.14
C GLU A 168 0.39 7.64 -18.30
N PRO A 169 0.67 8.43 -19.35
CA PRO A 169 -0.05 9.66 -19.61
C PRO A 169 -1.53 9.33 -19.91
N SER A 170 -2.39 9.55 -18.94
CA SER A 170 -3.84 9.48 -19.15
C SER A 170 -4.42 10.88 -19.03
N ASN A 171 -5.11 11.34 -20.07
CA ASN A 171 -5.94 12.54 -20.02
C ASN A 171 -7.23 12.31 -19.21
N ASP A 172 -7.31 11.21 -18.45
CA ASP A 172 -8.49 10.81 -17.70
C ASP A 172 -8.24 11.00 -16.20
N GLU A 173 -8.73 12.10 -15.66
CA GLU A 173 -8.66 12.44 -14.23
C GLU A 173 -9.29 11.34 -13.36
N MET A 174 -10.40 10.71 -13.84
CA MET A 174 -11.03 9.63 -13.12
C MET A 174 -10.13 8.39 -13.02
N GLY A 175 -9.38 8.09 -14.08
CA GLY A 175 -8.39 7.01 -14.08
C GLY A 175 -7.24 7.26 -13.09
N VAL A 176 -6.81 8.51 -12.91
CA VAL A 176 -5.81 8.88 -11.90
C VAL A 176 -6.36 8.67 -10.49
N ILE A 177 -7.58 9.15 -10.21
CA ILE A 177 -8.24 8.98 -8.89
C ILE A 177 -8.41 7.50 -8.55
N LEU A 178 -8.87 6.69 -9.49
CA LEU A 178 -9.05 5.25 -9.30
C LEU A 178 -7.71 4.56 -9.01
N ARG A 179 -6.63 4.92 -9.71
CA ARG A 179 -5.30 4.36 -9.47
C ARG A 179 -4.75 4.75 -8.10
N MET A 180 -4.96 5.98 -7.65
CA MET A 180 -4.58 6.40 -6.29
C MET A 180 -5.33 5.61 -5.20
N ARG A 181 -6.58 5.24 -5.43
CA ARG A 181 -7.35 4.37 -4.51
C ARG A 181 -6.80 2.95 -4.45
N VAL A 182 -6.13 2.49 -5.52
CA VAL A 182 -5.54 1.13 -5.60
C VAL A 182 -4.14 1.06 -4.96
N ARG A 183 -3.64 2.11 -4.30
CA ARG A 183 -2.41 2.04 -3.54
C ARG A 183 -2.46 0.90 -2.51
N PRO A 184 -1.38 0.22 -2.20
CA PRO A 184 -1.38 -0.79 -1.15
C PRO A 184 -1.82 -0.21 0.19
N LYS A 185 -2.58 -1.02 0.93
CA LYS A 185 -2.94 -0.72 2.31
C LYS A 185 -1.80 -1.13 3.24
N LEU A 186 -1.47 -0.28 4.21
CA LEU A 186 -0.58 -0.62 5.30
C LEU A 186 -1.41 -1.06 6.51
N ILE A 187 -1.26 -2.30 6.93
CA ILE A 187 -1.98 -2.84 8.07
C ILE A 187 -1.00 -3.09 9.19
N LEU A 188 -1.12 -2.29 10.26
CA LEU A 188 -0.34 -2.41 11.47
C LEU A 188 -1.03 -3.32 12.49
N VAL A 189 -0.31 -4.33 12.94
CA VAL A 189 -0.69 -5.19 14.08
C VAL A 189 0.46 -5.26 15.09
N SER A 190 0.18 -5.72 16.31
CA SER A 190 1.15 -5.69 17.40
C SER A 190 1.47 -7.08 18.01
N ASN A 191 0.89 -8.15 17.46
CA ASN A 191 1.10 -9.51 17.96
C ASN A 191 1.06 -10.53 16.81
N PHE A 192 1.47 -11.75 17.13
CA PHE A 192 1.57 -12.85 16.18
C PHE A 192 0.21 -13.30 15.64
N GLU A 193 -0.78 -13.43 16.52
CA GLU A 193 -2.11 -13.96 16.20
C GLU A 193 -2.84 -13.05 15.22
N ASP A 194 -2.82 -11.76 15.46
CA ASP A 194 -3.40 -10.76 14.56
C ASP A 194 -2.68 -10.77 13.20
N ALA A 195 -1.35 -10.91 13.21
CA ALA A 195 -0.56 -11.01 11.98
C ALA A 195 -0.98 -12.23 11.15
N VAL A 196 -1.08 -13.40 11.76
CA VAL A 196 -1.54 -14.64 11.12
C VAL A 196 -2.98 -14.50 10.63
N GLY A 197 -3.86 -13.88 11.43
CA GLY A 197 -5.24 -13.59 11.05
C GLY A 197 -5.34 -12.76 9.76
N ILE A 198 -4.57 -11.68 9.66
CA ILE A 198 -4.48 -10.83 8.45
C ILE A 198 -3.91 -11.62 7.27
N ILE A 199 -2.83 -12.37 7.46
CA ILE A 199 -2.20 -13.16 6.40
C ILE A 199 -3.20 -14.17 5.83
N ASN A 200 -3.91 -14.91 6.67
CA ASN A 200 -4.87 -15.90 6.22
C ASN A 200 -6.07 -15.29 5.50
N LYS A 201 -6.63 -14.21 6.05
CA LYS A 201 -7.79 -13.53 5.47
C LYS A 201 -7.47 -12.88 4.12
N TYR A 202 -6.28 -12.30 3.98
CA TYR A 202 -5.88 -11.52 2.79
C TYR A 202 -4.72 -12.15 2.01
N ARG A 203 -4.55 -13.46 2.08
CA ARG A 203 -3.45 -14.22 1.47
C ARG A 203 -3.14 -13.82 0.03
N ASN A 204 -4.16 -13.62 -0.79
CA ASN A 204 -3.99 -13.29 -2.20
C ASN A 204 -3.65 -11.82 -2.47
N ASN A 205 -3.75 -10.98 -1.45
CA ASN A 205 -3.53 -9.54 -1.52
C ASN A 205 -2.21 -9.13 -0.87
N ILE A 206 -1.61 -9.97 0.00
CA ILE A 206 -0.33 -9.67 0.66
C ILE A 206 0.79 -9.59 -0.39
N ILE A 207 1.48 -8.46 -0.42
CA ILE A 207 2.65 -8.23 -1.30
C ILE A 207 3.95 -8.04 -0.55
N GLY A 208 3.90 -7.90 0.76
CA GLY A 208 5.07 -7.80 1.62
C GLY A 208 4.73 -7.84 3.08
N VAL A 209 5.69 -8.28 3.88
CA VAL A 209 5.61 -8.31 5.35
C VAL A 209 6.81 -7.59 5.94
N ILE A 210 6.57 -6.62 6.80
CA ILE A 210 7.59 -5.91 7.57
C ILE A 210 7.32 -6.26 9.04
N SER A 211 8.26 -6.92 9.69
CA SER A 211 8.05 -7.41 11.06
C SER A 211 9.20 -7.01 11.97
N ASP A 212 8.88 -6.60 13.19
CA ASP A 212 9.84 -6.67 14.28
C ASP A 212 10.25 -8.14 14.50
N VAL A 213 11.35 -8.35 15.18
CA VAL A 213 11.81 -9.69 15.58
C VAL A 213 11.09 -10.16 16.84
N ARG A 214 10.86 -9.26 17.81
CA ARG A 214 10.34 -9.57 19.14
C ARG A 214 9.02 -8.85 19.41
N TYR A 215 7.99 -9.60 19.70
CA TYR A 215 6.67 -9.12 20.12
C TYR A 215 5.84 -10.27 20.72
N ALA A 216 4.63 -9.98 21.20
CA ALA A 216 3.77 -10.97 21.85
C ALA A 216 3.33 -12.10 20.91
N HIS A 217 3.50 -13.34 21.38
CA HIS A 217 3.02 -14.58 20.78
C HIS A 217 2.37 -15.44 21.88
N ASN A 218 1.11 -15.82 21.72
CA ASN A 218 0.29 -16.46 22.75
C ASN A 218 0.21 -15.65 24.06
N GLY A 219 0.21 -14.32 23.94
CA GLY A 219 0.11 -13.41 25.08
C GLY A 219 1.41 -13.23 25.88
N VAL A 220 2.53 -13.80 25.43
CA VAL A 220 3.85 -13.70 26.05
C VAL A 220 4.82 -13.11 25.04
N GLU A 221 5.76 -12.27 25.50
CA GLU A 221 6.83 -11.75 24.66
C GLU A 221 7.72 -12.89 24.15
N ASP A 222 7.87 -13.00 22.82
CA ASP A 222 8.64 -14.03 22.14
C ASP A 222 9.75 -13.39 21.31
N GLU A 223 11.00 -13.73 21.63
CA GLU A 223 12.19 -13.18 20.94
C GLU A 223 12.34 -13.67 19.50
N ASP A 224 11.58 -14.68 19.08
CA ASP A 224 11.60 -15.29 17.76
C ASP A 224 10.28 -15.09 16.99
N ALA A 225 9.34 -14.33 17.52
CA ALA A 225 8.02 -14.15 16.93
C ALA A 225 8.07 -13.74 15.46
N GLY A 226 8.90 -12.74 15.13
CA GLY A 226 9.06 -12.26 13.75
C GLY A 226 9.68 -13.30 12.82
N VAL A 227 10.68 -14.06 13.29
CA VAL A 227 11.29 -15.15 12.53
C VAL A 227 10.26 -16.25 12.26
N SER A 228 9.48 -16.61 13.27
CA SER A 228 8.40 -17.60 13.18
C SER A 228 7.31 -17.15 12.20
N LEU A 229 6.94 -15.87 12.23
CA LEU A 229 5.98 -15.30 11.30
C LEU A 229 6.48 -15.37 9.85
N ILE A 230 7.74 -15.03 9.60
CA ILE A 230 8.31 -15.11 8.25
C ILE A 230 8.37 -16.55 7.75
N LYS A 231 8.76 -17.51 8.59
CA LYS A 231 8.68 -18.93 8.24
C LYS A 231 7.25 -19.35 7.86
N TYR A 232 6.25 -18.89 8.62
CA TYR A 232 4.84 -19.13 8.31
C TYR A 232 4.45 -18.54 6.94
N VAL A 233 4.80 -17.27 6.66
CA VAL A 233 4.53 -16.63 5.38
C VAL A 233 5.18 -17.41 4.23
N GLN A 234 6.42 -17.85 4.38
CA GLN A 234 7.16 -18.58 3.35
C GLN A 234 6.59 -19.99 3.08
N GLN A 235 6.01 -20.64 4.08
CA GLN A 235 5.28 -21.90 3.87
C GLN A 235 4.01 -21.69 3.03
N LEU A 236 3.36 -20.53 3.15
CA LEU A 236 2.20 -20.21 2.34
C LEU A 236 2.60 -19.74 0.93
N ASP A 237 3.59 -18.88 0.82
CA ASP A 237 4.15 -18.36 -0.42
C ASP A 237 5.56 -17.80 -0.17
N ASN A 238 6.58 -18.57 -0.56
CA ASN A 238 7.98 -18.20 -0.38
C ASN A 238 8.46 -17.05 -1.27
N LYS A 239 7.57 -16.47 -2.08
CA LYS A 239 7.85 -15.36 -2.99
C LYS A 239 7.40 -14.01 -2.45
N ILE A 240 6.75 -13.97 -1.28
CA ILE A 240 6.39 -12.72 -0.63
C ILE A 240 7.66 -12.12 0.00
N PRO A 241 8.06 -10.90 -0.40
CA PRO A 241 9.17 -10.21 0.21
C PRO A 241 8.93 -9.95 1.69
N CYS A 242 9.89 -10.35 2.52
CA CYS A 242 9.83 -10.17 3.96
C CYS A 242 10.99 -9.31 4.43
N LEU A 243 10.72 -8.41 5.36
CA LEU A 243 11.69 -7.55 6.04
C LEU A 243 11.58 -7.78 7.53
N LEU A 244 12.70 -8.17 8.17
CA LEU A 244 12.86 -8.14 9.61
C LEU A 244 13.55 -6.85 10.04
N GLN A 245 13.07 -6.28 11.12
CA GLN A 245 13.65 -5.08 11.72
C GLN A 245 13.94 -5.32 13.20
N SER A 246 15.09 -4.86 13.67
CA SER A 246 15.48 -4.95 15.07
C SER A 246 16.45 -3.82 15.44
N HIS A 247 16.56 -3.50 16.72
CA HIS A 247 17.63 -2.64 17.22
C HIS A 247 18.93 -3.41 17.46
N GLU A 248 18.89 -4.74 17.52
CA GLU A 248 20.02 -5.63 17.72
C GLU A 248 20.60 -6.07 16.37
N ALA A 249 21.88 -5.77 16.15
CA ALA A 249 22.56 -6.11 14.89
C ALA A 249 22.67 -7.63 14.64
N ASP A 250 22.76 -8.42 15.70
CA ASP A 250 22.88 -9.89 15.61
C ASP A 250 21.66 -10.55 14.96
N ASN A 251 20.51 -9.89 14.97
CA ASN A 251 19.30 -10.35 14.30
C ASN A 251 19.41 -10.32 12.76
N GLU A 252 20.43 -9.68 12.19
CA GLU A 252 20.70 -9.79 10.75
C GLU A 252 21.02 -11.23 10.32
N ARG A 253 21.73 -12.01 11.15
CA ARG A 253 21.97 -13.44 10.88
C ARG A 253 20.66 -14.22 10.84
N ARG A 254 19.76 -13.99 11.80
CA ARG A 254 18.44 -14.63 11.85
C ARG A 254 17.59 -14.30 10.63
N ALA A 255 17.64 -13.05 10.14
CA ALA A 255 16.97 -12.65 8.93
C ALA A 255 17.52 -13.41 7.70
N ARG A 256 18.84 -13.58 7.59
CA ARG A 256 19.45 -14.34 6.50
C ARG A 256 19.05 -15.83 6.53
N GLU A 257 18.95 -16.43 7.70
CA GLU A 257 18.53 -17.84 7.87
C GLU A 257 17.11 -18.08 7.33
N VAL A 258 16.23 -17.08 7.40
CA VAL A 258 14.86 -17.15 6.83
C VAL A 258 14.73 -16.39 5.50
N ASN A 259 15.84 -16.08 4.83
CA ASN A 259 15.84 -15.37 3.54
C ASN A 259 14.98 -14.10 3.55
N ALA A 260 15.04 -13.33 4.65
CA ALA A 260 14.40 -12.04 4.81
C ALA A 260 15.43 -10.91 4.70
N HIS A 261 14.99 -9.74 4.24
CA HIS A 261 15.78 -8.52 4.35
C HIS A 261 15.89 -8.11 5.80
N PHE A 262 16.94 -7.36 6.16
CA PHE A 262 17.13 -6.86 7.50
C PHE A 262 17.37 -5.34 7.49
N ILE A 263 16.74 -4.64 8.42
CA ILE A 263 16.99 -3.22 8.70
C ILE A 263 17.22 -3.04 10.20
N ASN A 264 18.32 -2.36 10.56
CA ASN A 264 18.54 -1.94 11.93
C ASN A 264 17.69 -0.70 12.25
N LYS A 265 16.83 -0.80 13.28
CA LYS A 265 15.93 0.29 13.71
C LYS A 265 16.66 1.58 14.11
N ASN A 266 17.94 1.49 14.49
CA ASN A 266 18.79 2.61 14.86
C ASN A 266 19.66 3.11 13.70
N SER A 267 19.50 2.56 12.48
CA SER A 267 20.25 2.99 11.31
C SER A 267 20.07 4.48 11.04
N LEU A 268 21.17 5.17 10.76
CA LEU A 268 21.15 6.56 10.30
C LEU A 268 20.56 6.70 8.89
N THR A 269 20.58 5.61 8.12
CA THR A 269 20.08 5.52 6.75
C THR A 269 18.71 4.84 6.65
N LEU A 270 18.02 4.68 7.77
CA LEU A 270 16.74 3.98 7.87
C LEU A 270 15.73 4.35 6.78
N ALA A 271 15.53 5.65 6.53
CA ALA A 271 14.59 6.12 5.52
C ALA A 271 14.97 5.63 4.12
N ARG A 272 16.27 5.64 3.79
CA ARG A 272 16.80 5.13 2.52
C ARG A 272 16.65 3.62 2.41
N GLU A 273 16.94 2.88 3.48
CA GLU A 273 16.81 1.42 3.50
C GLU A 273 15.36 0.97 3.32
N ILE A 274 14.40 1.68 3.95
CA ILE A 274 12.96 1.47 3.72
C ILE A 274 12.59 1.78 2.27
N GLN A 275 13.08 2.89 1.72
CA GLN A 275 12.86 3.25 0.32
C GLN A 275 13.40 2.18 -0.63
N ASP A 276 14.61 1.68 -0.39
CA ASP A 276 15.24 0.64 -1.19
C ASP A 276 14.45 -0.68 -1.11
N PHE A 277 13.93 -1.03 0.06
CA PHE A 277 13.05 -2.20 0.20
C PHE A 277 11.75 -2.04 -0.61
N ILE A 278 11.08 -0.90 -0.49
CA ILE A 278 9.84 -0.62 -1.22
C ILE A 278 10.10 -0.64 -2.74
N LYS A 279 11.14 0.03 -3.21
CA LYS A 279 11.45 0.12 -4.64
C LYS A 279 11.87 -1.23 -5.22
N ASN A 280 12.83 -1.90 -4.57
CA ASN A 280 13.53 -3.03 -5.17
C ASN A 280 12.90 -4.38 -4.83
N GLN A 281 12.33 -4.54 -3.62
CA GLN A 281 11.76 -5.82 -3.18
C GLN A 281 10.23 -5.87 -3.37
N LEU A 282 9.53 -4.79 -3.05
CA LEU A 282 8.09 -4.70 -3.32
C LEU A 282 7.77 -4.32 -4.78
N GLY A 283 8.77 -4.02 -5.60
CA GLY A 283 8.64 -3.82 -7.04
C GLY A 283 8.10 -2.45 -7.46
N PHE A 284 8.14 -1.44 -6.58
CA PHE A 284 7.67 -0.08 -6.93
C PHE A 284 8.65 0.71 -7.79
N GLY A 285 9.93 0.36 -7.77
CA GLY A 285 10.95 0.98 -8.64
C GLY A 285 10.99 0.39 -10.04
N ASP A 286 12.08 0.67 -10.76
CA ASP A 286 12.35 0.10 -12.07
C ASP A 286 12.39 -1.41 -12.03
N PHE A 287 12.03 -2.06 -13.14
CA PHE A 287 12.34 -3.47 -13.30
C PHE A 287 13.82 -3.62 -13.63
N ILE A 288 14.55 -4.30 -12.74
CA ILE A 288 16.00 -4.49 -12.89
C ILE A 288 16.25 -5.89 -13.43
N PHE A 289 16.67 -5.98 -14.68
CA PHE A 289 17.11 -7.24 -15.28
C PHE A 289 18.47 -7.66 -14.69
N ARG A 290 18.56 -8.89 -14.19
CA ARG A 290 19.77 -9.43 -13.55
C ARG A 290 20.16 -10.76 -14.16
N ASP A 291 21.47 -11.05 -14.13
CA ASP A 291 21.98 -12.41 -14.43
C ASP A 291 21.82 -13.36 -13.24
N HIS A 292 22.24 -14.61 -13.40
CA HIS A 292 22.19 -15.63 -12.34
C HIS A 292 22.97 -15.25 -11.08
N ASN A 293 24.00 -14.42 -11.21
CA ASN A 293 24.82 -13.93 -10.10
C ASN A 293 24.20 -12.67 -9.43
N GLY A 294 23.07 -12.20 -9.92
CA GLY A 294 22.41 -11.00 -9.41
C GLY A 294 22.96 -9.67 -9.95
N LYS A 295 23.93 -9.72 -10.90
CA LYS A 295 24.48 -8.54 -11.54
C LYS A 295 23.42 -7.89 -12.44
N VAL A 296 23.34 -6.57 -12.40
CA VAL A 296 22.42 -5.78 -13.23
C VAL A 296 22.87 -5.84 -14.69
N ILE A 297 21.99 -6.27 -15.56
CA ILE A 297 22.17 -6.30 -17.03
C ILE A 297 21.54 -5.05 -17.65
N ASP A 298 20.26 -4.76 -17.28
CA ASP A 298 19.49 -3.66 -17.84
C ASP A 298 18.37 -3.24 -16.87
N ARG A 299 17.63 -2.17 -17.19
CA ARG A 299 16.50 -1.65 -16.40
C ARG A 299 15.37 -1.26 -17.34
N ALA A 300 14.14 -1.41 -16.87
CA ALA A 300 12.96 -0.87 -17.53
C ALA A 300 12.19 0.01 -16.55
N HIS A 301 11.95 1.26 -16.94
CA HIS A 301 11.25 2.25 -16.12
C HIS A 301 9.74 2.03 -16.13
N ASN A 302 9.19 1.56 -17.24
CA ASN A 302 7.76 1.35 -17.43
C ASN A 302 7.44 0.04 -18.17
N ILE A 303 6.16 -0.28 -18.28
CA ILE A 303 5.70 -1.52 -18.91
C ILE A 303 6.07 -1.61 -20.40
N GLU A 304 6.05 -0.50 -21.13
CA GLU A 304 6.37 -0.53 -22.56
C GLU A 304 7.86 -0.79 -22.78
N GLU A 305 8.75 -0.15 -22.02
CA GLU A 305 10.19 -0.45 -22.05
C GLU A 305 10.47 -1.90 -21.62
N PHE A 306 9.78 -2.40 -20.58
CA PHE A 306 9.91 -3.80 -20.19
C PHE A 306 9.56 -4.75 -21.34
N ARG A 307 8.48 -4.50 -22.07
CA ARG A 307 8.05 -5.31 -23.20
C ARG A 307 9.07 -5.30 -24.34
N GLN A 308 9.64 -4.13 -24.63
CA GLN A 308 10.67 -4.01 -25.67
C GLN A 308 11.93 -4.79 -25.29
N LYS A 309 12.41 -4.60 -24.06
CA LYS A 309 13.64 -5.24 -23.55
C LYS A 309 13.46 -6.74 -23.32
N LEU A 310 12.25 -7.21 -22.99
CA LEU A 310 11.94 -8.63 -22.86
C LEU A 310 12.35 -9.45 -24.09
N MET A 311 12.29 -8.85 -25.28
CA MET A 311 12.61 -9.52 -26.53
C MET A 311 14.11 -9.65 -26.78
N THR A 312 14.95 -8.87 -26.11
CA THR A 312 16.38 -8.74 -26.36
C THR A 312 17.28 -9.11 -25.19
N ILE A 313 16.73 -9.22 -23.97
CA ILE A 313 17.54 -9.62 -22.79
C ILE A 313 18.09 -11.04 -22.93
N PRO A 314 19.26 -11.34 -22.35
CA PRO A 314 19.79 -12.70 -22.28
C PRO A 314 18.82 -13.67 -21.60
N ASP A 315 18.83 -14.92 -22.07
CA ASP A 315 17.98 -16.00 -21.54
C ASP A 315 18.17 -16.23 -20.04
N GLU A 316 19.41 -16.17 -19.57
CA GLU A 316 19.74 -16.26 -18.16
C GLU A 316 18.99 -15.24 -17.28
N SER A 317 18.80 -14.01 -17.78
CA SER A 317 18.05 -12.97 -17.05
C SER A 317 16.57 -13.31 -16.99
N LEU A 318 16.01 -13.81 -18.08
CA LEU A 318 14.61 -14.23 -18.12
C LEU A 318 14.37 -15.37 -17.12
N GLU A 319 15.24 -16.36 -17.10
CA GLU A 319 15.21 -17.51 -16.18
C GLU A 319 15.33 -17.05 -14.72
N TYR A 320 16.29 -16.17 -14.43
CA TYR A 320 16.47 -15.58 -13.09
C TYR A 320 15.17 -14.98 -12.55
N HIS A 321 14.48 -14.17 -13.37
CA HIS A 321 13.25 -13.49 -12.95
C HIS A 321 12.02 -14.41 -12.96
N ALA A 322 11.96 -15.38 -13.85
CA ALA A 322 10.88 -16.35 -13.90
C ALA A 322 10.85 -17.23 -12.64
N ILE A 323 12.02 -17.73 -12.20
CA ILE A 323 12.14 -18.54 -10.98
C ILE A 323 11.74 -17.74 -9.73
N ARG A 324 12.14 -16.46 -9.66
CA ARG A 324 11.91 -15.57 -8.50
C ARG A 324 10.60 -14.81 -8.52
N ASN A 325 9.79 -15.03 -9.54
CA ASN A 325 8.53 -14.31 -9.71
C ASN A 325 8.65 -12.77 -9.78
N GLY A 326 9.84 -12.26 -10.12
CA GLY A 326 10.14 -10.83 -10.12
C GLY A 326 9.23 -10.01 -11.01
N ILE A 327 8.86 -10.54 -12.19
CA ILE A 327 7.96 -9.88 -13.13
C ILE A 327 6.57 -9.68 -12.52
N SER A 328 6.00 -10.70 -11.89
CA SER A 328 4.66 -10.55 -11.30
C SER A 328 4.65 -9.65 -10.07
N THR A 329 5.70 -9.63 -9.26
CA THR A 329 5.84 -8.70 -8.13
C THR A 329 5.87 -7.26 -8.63
N TRP A 330 6.68 -6.97 -9.64
CA TRP A 330 6.77 -5.65 -10.26
C TRP A 330 5.44 -5.19 -10.89
N LEU A 331 4.72 -6.09 -11.55
CA LEU A 331 3.39 -5.81 -12.10
C LEU A 331 2.34 -5.59 -11.01
N MET A 332 2.45 -6.33 -9.90
CA MET A 332 1.59 -6.10 -8.73
C MET A 332 1.77 -4.69 -8.18
N ALA A 333 3.00 -4.18 -8.08
CA ALA A 333 3.27 -2.81 -7.66
C ALA A 333 2.62 -1.77 -8.58
N ARG A 334 2.50 -2.05 -9.88
CA ARG A 334 1.87 -1.19 -10.89
C ARG A 334 0.36 -1.36 -11.04
N ALA A 335 -0.28 -2.02 -10.10
CA ALA A 335 -1.72 -2.33 -10.14
C ALA A 335 -2.16 -3.17 -11.36
N GLU A 336 -1.21 -3.83 -12.05
CA GLU A 336 -1.48 -4.80 -13.12
C GLU A 336 -1.84 -6.18 -12.56
N ILE A 337 -2.79 -6.21 -11.63
CA ILE A 337 -3.10 -7.36 -10.78
C ILE A 337 -3.49 -8.60 -11.60
N ASN A 338 -4.36 -8.42 -12.60
CA ASN A 338 -4.80 -9.53 -13.45
C ASN A 338 -3.65 -10.10 -14.28
N LEU A 339 -2.76 -9.25 -14.75
CA LEU A 339 -1.58 -9.62 -15.53
C LEU A 339 -0.59 -10.37 -14.63
N ALA A 340 -0.30 -9.82 -13.46
CA ALA A 340 0.56 -10.43 -12.45
C ALA A 340 0.04 -11.82 -12.01
N LYS A 341 -1.26 -11.93 -11.68
CA LYS A 341 -1.89 -13.21 -11.29
C LYS A 341 -1.81 -14.26 -12.40
N LYS A 342 -1.94 -13.86 -13.66
CA LYS A 342 -1.77 -14.80 -14.79
C LYS A 342 -0.34 -15.30 -14.87
N LEU A 343 0.66 -14.42 -14.81
CA LEU A 343 2.07 -14.85 -14.88
C LEU A 343 2.47 -15.70 -13.67
N ARG A 344 1.97 -15.36 -12.47
CA ARG A 344 2.29 -16.10 -11.25
C ARG A 344 1.80 -17.55 -11.22
N ARG A 345 0.74 -17.88 -11.97
CA ARG A 345 0.18 -19.25 -12.06
C ARG A 345 1.09 -20.23 -12.76
N TYR A 346 1.99 -19.75 -13.61
CA TYR A 346 2.84 -20.61 -14.41
C TYR A 346 4.22 -20.76 -13.75
N SER A 347 4.62 -22.00 -13.51
CA SER A 347 5.99 -22.30 -13.11
C SER A 347 6.88 -22.32 -14.34
N PHE A 348 8.13 -21.94 -14.19
CA PHE A 348 9.15 -22.02 -15.23
C PHE A 348 9.24 -23.43 -15.86
N SER A 349 9.03 -24.44 -15.04
CA SER A 349 9.05 -25.86 -15.47
C SER A 349 8.01 -26.28 -16.53
N TYR A 350 7.00 -25.43 -16.78
CA TYR A 350 6.00 -25.66 -17.83
C TYR A 350 6.51 -25.35 -19.23
N PHE A 351 7.60 -24.62 -19.36
CA PHE A 351 8.13 -24.15 -20.64
C PHE A 351 9.35 -24.97 -21.05
N LYS A 352 9.44 -25.30 -22.32
CA LYS A 352 10.55 -26.10 -22.88
C LYS A 352 11.78 -25.29 -23.24
N SER A 353 11.62 -23.98 -23.39
CA SER A 353 12.70 -23.08 -23.76
C SER A 353 12.46 -21.65 -23.30
N PRO A 354 13.51 -20.81 -23.12
CA PRO A 354 13.38 -19.39 -22.86
C PRO A 354 12.53 -18.64 -23.90
N ASP A 355 12.60 -19.04 -25.16
CA ASP A 355 11.77 -18.43 -26.22
C ASP A 355 10.27 -18.69 -26.03
N GLU A 356 9.89 -19.86 -25.51
CA GLU A 356 8.49 -20.11 -25.14
C GLU A 356 8.03 -19.18 -24.04
N ILE A 357 8.87 -18.91 -23.04
CA ILE A 357 8.58 -17.99 -21.96
C ILE A 357 8.41 -16.58 -22.51
N ARG A 358 9.33 -16.10 -23.37
CA ARG A 358 9.24 -14.78 -24.01
C ARG A 358 7.91 -14.64 -24.74
N ARG A 359 7.58 -15.59 -25.60
CA ARG A 359 6.33 -15.60 -26.37
C ARG A 359 5.12 -15.63 -25.45
N PHE A 360 5.13 -16.45 -24.41
CA PHE A 360 4.05 -16.53 -23.45
C PHE A 360 3.83 -15.17 -22.75
N ILE A 361 4.89 -14.58 -22.19
CA ILE A 361 4.82 -13.30 -21.52
C ILE A 361 4.32 -12.23 -22.50
N ALA A 362 4.91 -12.14 -23.70
CA ALA A 362 4.50 -11.17 -24.73
C ALA A 362 3.01 -11.30 -25.08
N ASN A 363 2.52 -12.53 -25.29
CA ASN A 363 1.11 -12.80 -25.59
C ASN A 363 0.18 -12.38 -24.44
N VAL A 364 0.58 -12.63 -23.18
CA VAL A 364 -0.20 -12.23 -22.00
C VAL A 364 -0.28 -10.71 -21.90
N PHE A 365 0.81 -9.98 -22.20
CA PHE A 365 0.82 -8.52 -22.26
C PHE A 365 -0.06 -7.98 -23.39
N GLU A 366 0.04 -8.54 -24.60
CA GLU A 366 -0.80 -8.12 -25.74
C GLU A 366 -2.29 -8.36 -25.46
N ALA A 367 -2.65 -9.53 -24.93
CA ALA A 367 -4.02 -9.81 -24.55
C ALA A 367 -4.55 -8.83 -23.47
N SER A 368 -3.70 -8.44 -22.52
CA SER A 368 -4.05 -7.44 -21.51
C SER A 368 -4.23 -6.05 -22.13
N LYS A 369 -3.34 -5.63 -23.03
CA LYS A 369 -3.43 -4.36 -23.77
C LYS A 369 -4.72 -4.28 -24.57
N LEU A 370 -5.01 -5.32 -25.35
CA LEU A 370 -6.25 -5.40 -26.14
C LEU A 370 -7.49 -5.36 -25.25
N LYS A 371 -7.47 -6.02 -24.08
CA LYS A 371 -8.55 -5.96 -23.11
C LYS A 371 -8.76 -4.56 -22.55
N LYS A 372 -7.67 -3.83 -22.25
CA LYS A 372 -7.74 -2.43 -21.76
C LYS A 372 -8.26 -1.45 -22.81
N LEU A 373 -8.07 -1.73 -24.09
CA LEU A 373 -8.56 -0.91 -25.19
C LEU A 373 -10.04 -1.13 -25.48
N ARG A 374 -10.65 -2.22 -24.99
CA ARG A 374 -12.08 -2.49 -25.19
C ARG A 374 -12.93 -1.38 -24.61
N GLY A 375 -13.90 -0.93 -25.40
CA GLY A 375 -14.83 0.14 -25.02
C GLY A 375 -14.18 1.52 -24.92
N ARG A 376 -12.87 1.68 -25.20
CA ARG A 376 -12.22 2.98 -25.21
C ARG A 376 -12.25 3.62 -26.59
N ILE A 377 -12.20 4.96 -26.59
CA ILE A 377 -12.00 5.75 -27.82
C ILE A 377 -10.50 5.85 -28.03
N ILE A 378 -10.04 5.34 -29.16
CA ILE A 378 -8.63 5.46 -29.54
C ILE A 378 -8.49 6.22 -30.86
N LYS A 379 -7.42 6.99 -31.03
CA LYS A 379 -7.10 7.60 -32.33
C LYS A 379 -6.81 6.49 -33.34
N PHE A 380 -7.27 6.66 -34.57
CA PHE A 380 -7.06 5.69 -35.65
C PHE A 380 -5.58 5.30 -35.79
N ASN A 381 -5.31 4.02 -35.74
CA ASN A 381 -4.00 3.47 -36.01
C ASN A 381 -4.16 2.24 -36.93
N PRO A 382 -3.59 2.28 -38.17
CA PRO A 382 -3.71 1.18 -39.12
C PRO A 382 -3.26 -0.18 -38.59
N LYS A 383 -2.31 -0.22 -37.66
CA LYS A 383 -1.78 -1.44 -37.04
C LYS A 383 -2.76 -2.10 -36.06
N LEU A 384 -3.82 -1.39 -35.66
CA LEU A 384 -4.81 -1.86 -34.67
C LEU A 384 -6.18 -2.22 -35.29
N VAL A 385 -6.32 -2.13 -36.60
CA VAL A 385 -7.61 -2.26 -37.32
C VAL A 385 -8.29 -3.63 -37.17
N ASN A 386 -7.59 -4.64 -36.70
CA ASN A 386 -8.12 -6.02 -36.62
C ASN A 386 -8.90 -6.37 -35.34
N SER A 387 -9.17 -5.42 -34.44
CA SER A 387 -9.93 -5.71 -33.23
C SER A 387 -11.26 -4.94 -33.19
N ASN A 388 -12.36 -5.63 -33.38
CA ASN A 388 -13.73 -5.08 -33.46
C ASN A 388 -14.32 -4.57 -32.13
N ARG A 389 -13.49 -4.19 -31.14
CA ARG A 389 -13.98 -3.94 -29.77
C ARG A 389 -13.60 -2.59 -29.18
N TYR A 390 -13.21 -1.64 -30.01
CA TYR A 390 -12.94 -0.26 -29.59
C TYR A 390 -13.53 0.74 -30.59
N ILE A 391 -13.79 1.95 -30.12
CA ILE A 391 -14.29 3.04 -30.94
C ILE A 391 -13.09 3.81 -31.47
N THR A 392 -12.97 3.97 -32.77
CA THR A 392 -11.85 4.66 -33.43
C THR A 392 -12.25 6.08 -33.79
N LEU A 393 -11.44 7.04 -33.37
CA LEU A 393 -11.57 8.44 -33.78
C LEU A 393 -10.76 8.64 -35.06
N LEU A 394 -11.45 8.94 -36.17
CA LEU A 394 -10.82 9.13 -37.49
C LEU A 394 -10.32 10.55 -37.72
N GLY A 395 -10.80 11.54 -36.99
CA GLY A 395 -10.45 12.93 -37.10
C GLY A 395 -9.87 13.55 -35.85
N ASP A 396 -9.41 14.80 -35.95
CA ASP A 396 -9.00 15.60 -34.82
C ASP A 396 -10.23 16.34 -34.24
N GLY A 397 -10.31 16.42 -32.91
CA GLY A 397 -11.38 17.11 -32.21
C GLY A 397 -12.10 16.24 -31.19
N SER A 398 -13.13 16.80 -30.54
CA SER A 398 -13.93 16.10 -29.53
C SER A 398 -15.11 15.38 -30.15
N LEU A 399 -15.46 14.21 -29.62
CA LEU A 399 -16.70 13.54 -29.96
C LEU A 399 -17.91 14.38 -29.50
N GLY A 400 -18.90 14.52 -30.38
CA GLY A 400 -20.18 15.10 -30.00
C GLY A 400 -20.90 14.29 -28.90
N GLY A 401 -21.97 14.85 -28.31
CA GLY A 401 -22.68 14.24 -27.18
C GLY A 401 -23.14 12.79 -27.43
N LYS A 402 -23.64 12.48 -28.65
CA LYS A 402 -24.05 11.10 -29.02
C LYS A 402 -22.85 10.15 -29.08
N GLY A 403 -21.72 10.59 -29.64
CA GLY A 403 -20.49 9.77 -29.70
C GLY A 403 -19.91 9.49 -28.33
N ARG A 404 -19.92 10.49 -27.43
CA ARG A 404 -19.51 10.31 -26.02
C ARG A 404 -20.43 9.34 -25.26
N GLY A 405 -21.76 9.47 -25.45
CA GLY A 405 -22.73 8.56 -24.85
C GLY A 405 -22.55 7.12 -25.32
N LEU A 406 -22.33 6.88 -26.61
CA LEU A 406 -22.07 5.55 -27.16
C LEU A 406 -20.75 4.97 -26.63
N ALA A 407 -19.71 5.77 -26.55
CA ALA A 407 -18.42 5.35 -26.02
C ALA A 407 -18.50 5.00 -24.52
N PHE A 408 -19.26 5.79 -23.74
CA PHE A 408 -19.54 5.49 -22.34
C PHE A 408 -20.29 4.18 -22.18
N LEU A 409 -21.37 3.96 -22.93
CA LEU A 409 -22.14 2.72 -22.91
C LEU A 409 -21.30 1.51 -23.32
N SER A 410 -20.48 1.64 -24.37
CA SER A 410 -19.58 0.58 -24.82
C SER A 410 -18.57 0.21 -23.74
N ASN A 411 -17.96 1.21 -23.11
CA ASN A 411 -17.02 1.01 -21.99
C ASN A 411 -17.73 0.38 -20.77
N PHE A 412 -18.93 0.84 -20.45
CA PHE A 412 -19.74 0.30 -19.35
C PHE A 412 -20.10 -1.17 -19.59
N ILE A 413 -20.61 -1.53 -20.77
CA ILE A 413 -20.98 -2.90 -21.12
C ILE A 413 -19.77 -3.85 -21.08
N GLU A 414 -18.62 -3.40 -21.58
CA GLU A 414 -17.40 -4.24 -21.60
C GLU A 414 -16.74 -4.41 -20.23
N ASN A 415 -16.87 -3.44 -19.32
CA ASN A 415 -16.21 -3.46 -18.01
C ASN A 415 -17.14 -3.90 -16.87
N VAL A 416 -18.45 -3.74 -17.01
CA VAL A 416 -19.43 -4.30 -16.05
C VAL A 416 -19.71 -5.75 -16.44
N TYR A 417 -19.53 -6.68 -15.50
CA TYR A 417 -19.87 -8.09 -15.69
C TYR A 417 -21.42 -8.25 -15.74
N LEU A 418 -22.04 -7.76 -16.83
CA LEU A 418 -23.50 -7.82 -17.00
C LEU A 418 -24.04 -9.25 -16.88
N LYS A 419 -23.30 -10.26 -17.35
CA LYS A 419 -23.64 -11.68 -17.16
C LYS A 419 -23.71 -12.12 -15.70
N LYS A 420 -23.06 -11.41 -14.76
CA LYS A 420 -23.23 -11.65 -13.31
C LYS A 420 -24.45 -10.97 -12.73
N LEU A 421 -24.88 -9.86 -13.34
CA LEU A 421 -26.05 -9.08 -12.92
C LEU A 421 -27.33 -9.56 -13.62
N ILE A 422 -27.20 -10.03 -14.85
CA ILE A 422 -28.30 -10.51 -15.70
C ILE A 422 -27.82 -11.81 -16.36
N PRO A 423 -28.04 -12.98 -15.72
CA PRO A 423 -27.52 -14.28 -16.21
C PRO A 423 -27.98 -14.66 -17.60
N ASP A 424 -29.15 -14.14 -18.01
CA ASP A 424 -29.83 -14.48 -19.28
C ASP A 424 -29.49 -13.53 -20.44
N LEU A 425 -28.51 -12.65 -20.27
CA LEU A 425 -27.98 -11.75 -21.29
C LEU A 425 -26.68 -12.37 -21.85
#